data_28c84c693ef88fc25e554d6446b9ca16
#
_entry.id   28c84c693ef88fc25e554d6446b9ca16
#
_cell.length_a   1.000
_cell.length_b   1.000
_cell.length_c   1.000
_cell.angle_alpha   90.00
_cell.angle_beta   90.00
_cell.angle_gamma   90.00
#
_symmetry.space_group_name_H-M   'P 1'
#
loop_
_entity.id
_entity.type
_entity.pdbx_description
1 polymer ?
#
loop_
_entity_poly.entity_id
_entity_poly.type
_entity_poly.pdbx_seq_one_letter_code
_entity_poly.pdbx_strand_id
1 'polypeptide(L)'
;MTVRRNVTPWASAALVLTALLTTSCAGEGNSAARPAASSPSATPHGYVEGAREAAEQQSRLLLNDPGSGDTRILDLITGKAHGTAPVKDAVRLWTDGRFGYLHTSGGTHVLDGGAWMVDHGDHVHYYSAAARDVGELPAGSRAQVRSDAAVTAVTDEDGRALLYDRGELEKGRIASSRTLPGTYTGAVVPYEEHLLAFADKGGTTGLVVLDREGERVASPDVTCEEPRGDAVTGRGVILGCADGALLVRARSGAFTAEKIPYGQDVPAKERATVFRHRPGSDTLTAAAGDAVWVLDVTERTWTRVDTGPVVAANTAGEGSPLLVLETDGSLHGYDIATGKQTARTEPLLTDRKRAGAGGSAPVIEVDRSRAYVNDPEGKRVFEIDYNDGLRIARSFDLDVKPVLMAETGR
;
A
#
# COMPACT_ATOMS: atom_id res chain seq x y z
N MET A 1 -32.79 39.86 -38.50
CA MET A 1 -32.44 41.19 -37.93
C MET A 1 -30.96 41.22 -37.62
N THR A 2 -30.26 41.90 -38.44
CA THR A 2 -28.78 41.96 -38.52
C THR A 2 -28.31 43.21 -37.73
N VAL A 3 -27.36 43.11 -36.81
CA VAL A 3 -26.59 44.25 -36.39
C VAL A 3 -25.13 43.91 -36.22
N ARG A 4 -24.34 44.74 -36.83
CA ARG A 4 -22.93 44.73 -37.16
C ARG A 4 -21.98 44.96 -35.98
N ARG A 5 -20.81 44.40 -36.16
CA ARG A 5 -19.42 44.80 -35.82
C ARG A 5 -19.20 46.22 -35.27
N ASN A 6 -18.29 46.32 -34.31
CA ASN A 6 -17.30 47.39 -34.27
C ASN A 6 -15.96 46.86 -33.80
N VAL A 7 -14.93 47.07 -34.64
CA VAL A 7 -13.51 46.80 -34.43
C VAL A 7 -12.86 48.21 -34.27
N THR A 8 -12.01 48.39 -33.30
CA THR A 8 -11.06 49.50 -33.27
C THR A 8 -9.66 49.01 -32.83
N PRO A 9 -8.62 49.38 -33.57
CA PRO A 9 -7.22 49.07 -33.22
C PRO A 9 -6.52 50.31 -32.69
N TRP A 10 -5.57 50.16 -31.79
CA TRP A 10 -4.52 51.16 -31.46
C TRP A 10 -3.44 50.40 -30.68
N ALA A 11 -2.19 50.55 -30.80
CA ALA A 11 -1.21 51.29 -31.59
C ALA A 11 0.12 50.92 -30.92
N SER A 12 1.11 50.66 -31.73
CA SER A 12 2.48 50.30 -31.35
C SER A 12 3.21 51.47 -30.67
N ALA A 13 3.96 51.19 -29.59
CA ALA A 13 4.99 52.12 -29.11
C ALA A 13 6.33 51.39 -29.06
N ALA A 14 7.22 51.78 -29.93
CA ALA A 14 8.63 51.41 -29.95
C ALA A 14 9.39 52.25 -28.90
N LEU A 15 10.19 51.60 -28.06
CA LEU A 15 11.15 52.29 -27.17
C LEU A 15 12.57 51.91 -27.60
N VAL A 16 13.29 52.93 -27.93
CA VAL A 16 14.69 52.97 -28.40
C VAL A 16 15.63 52.71 -27.22
N LEU A 17 16.53 51.75 -27.37
CA LEU A 17 17.60 51.44 -26.43
C LEU A 17 18.84 52.25 -26.79
N THR A 18 19.25 53.20 -25.95
CA THR A 18 20.53 53.89 -26.04
C THR A 18 21.60 53.14 -25.24
N ALA A 19 22.59 52.64 -25.94
CA ALA A 19 23.81 52.05 -25.37
C ALA A 19 24.78 53.17 -24.96
N LEU A 20 25.24 53.12 -23.73
CA LEU A 20 26.40 53.87 -23.23
C LEU A 20 27.56 52.94 -23.02
N LEU A 21 28.55 53.02 -23.90
CA LEU A 21 29.87 52.46 -23.76
C LEU A 21 30.72 53.34 -22.85
N THR A 22 31.18 52.79 -21.73
CA THR A 22 32.32 53.36 -20.98
C THR A 22 33.45 52.36 -20.99
N THR A 23 34.49 52.65 -21.72
CA THR A 23 35.83 52.06 -21.63
C THR A 23 36.54 52.56 -20.39
N SER A 24 37.05 51.66 -19.55
CA SER A 24 38.07 51.94 -18.57
C SER A 24 39.14 50.88 -18.63
N CYS A 25 40.40 51.34 -18.77
CA CYS A 25 41.59 50.53 -18.91
C CYS A 25 42.13 49.97 -17.59
N ALA A 26 42.73 48.81 -17.72
CA ALA A 26 43.96 48.29 -17.14
C ALA A 26 44.18 48.39 -15.63
N GLY A 27 44.28 47.20 -15.01
CA GLY A 27 44.99 46.93 -13.76
C GLY A 27 45.22 45.44 -13.67
N GLU A 28 46.44 45.01 -13.96
CA GLU A 28 46.89 43.64 -13.72
C GLU A 28 46.91 43.36 -12.24
N GLY A 29 46.04 42.43 -11.82
CA GLY A 29 46.04 41.84 -10.49
C GLY A 29 45.68 40.38 -10.64
N ASN A 30 46.67 39.54 -10.60
CA ASN A 30 46.58 38.08 -10.64
C ASN A 30 45.96 37.60 -9.32
N SER A 31 44.63 37.55 -9.28
CA SER A 31 43.91 36.88 -8.19
C SER A 31 43.33 35.59 -8.73
N ALA A 32 44.02 34.49 -8.41
CA ALA A 32 43.46 33.14 -8.63
C ALA A 32 42.05 33.05 -8.01
N ALA A 33 41.07 32.86 -8.84
CA ALA A 33 39.70 32.59 -8.41
C ALA A 33 39.74 31.29 -7.54
N ARG A 34 39.53 31.49 -6.25
CA ARG A 34 39.30 30.40 -5.32
C ARG A 34 38.07 29.64 -5.81
N PRO A 35 38.11 28.31 -6.00
CA PRO A 35 36.92 27.56 -6.34
C PRO A 35 35.88 27.84 -5.26
N ALA A 36 34.69 28.30 -5.65
CA ALA A 36 33.56 28.37 -4.75
C ALA A 36 33.39 26.96 -4.12
N ALA A 37 33.54 26.92 -2.81
CA ALA A 37 33.25 25.69 -2.07
C ALA A 37 31.79 25.36 -2.40
N SER A 38 31.58 24.24 -3.10
CA SER A 38 30.25 23.69 -3.28
C SER A 38 29.71 23.47 -1.88
N SER A 39 28.62 24.15 -1.54
CA SER A 39 27.85 23.87 -0.33
C SER A 39 27.58 22.36 -0.30
N PRO A 40 27.76 21.68 0.84
CA PRO A 40 27.42 20.29 0.93
C PRO A 40 25.96 20.15 0.48
N SER A 41 25.73 19.37 -0.57
CA SER A 41 24.38 19.06 -1.04
C SER A 41 23.64 18.49 0.15
N ALA A 42 22.55 19.10 0.56
CA ALA A 42 21.73 18.58 1.64
C ALA A 42 21.35 17.14 1.25
N THR A 43 21.47 16.21 2.20
CA THR A 43 21.04 14.81 1.97
C THR A 43 19.59 14.83 1.53
N PRO A 44 19.23 14.22 0.38
CA PRO A 44 17.86 14.21 -0.10
C PRO A 44 16.92 13.64 0.96
N HIS A 45 15.74 14.22 1.09
CA HIS A 45 14.75 13.77 2.07
C HIS A 45 14.35 12.31 1.81
N GLY A 46 14.31 11.49 2.86
CA GLY A 46 14.03 10.05 2.75
C GLY A 46 15.21 9.19 2.28
N TYR A 47 16.37 9.79 2.06
CA TYR A 47 17.59 9.03 1.77
C TYR A 47 18.04 8.19 2.96
N VAL A 48 18.38 6.93 2.70
CA VAL A 48 19.02 6.01 3.64
C VAL A 48 20.39 5.65 3.08
N GLU A 49 21.39 5.49 3.94
CA GLU A 49 22.76 5.16 3.52
C GLU A 49 22.80 3.92 2.61
N GLY A 50 23.46 4.04 1.46
CA GLY A 50 23.55 3.00 0.44
C GLY A 50 22.40 3.01 -0.59
N ALA A 51 21.40 3.89 -0.44
CA ALA A 51 20.34 4.03 -1.42
C ALA A 51 20.80 4.85 -2.64
N ARG A 52 20.15 4.59 -3.77
CA ARG A 52 20.25 5.39 -4.99
C ARG A 52 18.89 5.96 -5.30
N GLU A 53 18.84 7.23 -5.61
CA GLU A 53 17.64 7.85 -6.16
C GLU A 53 17.44 7.39 -7.61
N ALA A 54 16.20 7.09 -7.98
CA ALA A 54 15.78 6.64 -9.30
C ALA A 54 14.76 7.61 -9.90
N ALA A 55 14.71 7.66 -11.24
CA ALA A 55 13.77 8.52 -11.97
C ALA A 55 12.33 7.98 -12.00
N GLU A 56 12.14 6.71 -11.65
CA GLU A 56 10.85 6.03 -11.69
C GLU A 56 10.69 5.04 -10.53
N GLN A 57 9.46 4.62 -10.30
CA GLN A 57 9.12 3.67 -9.25
C GLN A 57 9.90 2.36 -9.42
N GLN A 58 10.42 1.84 -8.31
CA GLN A 58 11.26 0.65 -8.25
C GLN A 58 10.48 -0.54 -7.67
N SER A 59 9.37 -0.89 -8.31
CA SER A 59 8.50 -1.98 -7.82
C SER A 59 9.22 -3.32 -7.78
N ARG A 60 9.00 -4.05 -6.68
CA ARG A 60 9.54 -5.39 -6.43
C ARG A 60 8.46 -6.29 -5.85
N LEU A 61 8.57 -7.59 -6.07
CA LEU A 61 7.75 -8.57 -5.37
C LEU A 61 8.61 -9.33 -4.38
N LEU A 62 8.19 -9.32 -3.13
CA LEU A 62 8.69 -10.21 -2.11
C LEU A 62 7.94 -11.52 -2.21
N LEU A 63 8.68 -12.62 -2.35
CA LEU A 63 8.16 -13.97 -2.57
C LEU A 63 8.73 -14.90 -1.51
N ASN A 64 7.89 -15.79 -0.96
CA ASN A 64 8.34 -16.77 0.01
C ASN A 64 7.69 -18.13 -0.24
N ASP A 65 8.49 -19.19 -0.12
CA ASP A 65 8.05 -20.57 0.00
C ASP A 65 8.14 -21.00 1.47
N PRO A 66 7.02 -21.05 2.20
CA PRO A 66 7.05 -21.45 3.61
C PRO A 66 7.58 -22.87 3.85
N GLY A 67 7.47 -23.75 2.87
CA GLY A 67 7.90 -25.14 2.99
C GLY A 67 9.42 -25.30 3.01
N SER A 68 10.11 -24.63 2.09
CA SER A 68 11.59 -24.61 2.06
C SER A 68 12.18 -23.48 2.93
N GLY A 69 11.44 -22.40 3.10
CA GLY A 69 11.89 -21.13 3.69
C GLY A 69 12.51 -20.18 2.66
N ASP A 70 12.70 -20.63 1.44
CA ASP A 70 13.29 -19.81 0.40
C ASP A 70 12.52 -18.51 0.19
N THR A 71 13.25 -17.39 0.24
CA THR A 71 12.68 -16.06 0.07
C THR A 71 13.42 -15.34 -1.05
N ARG A 72 12.67 -14.70 -1.94
CA ARG A 72 13.19 -13.97 -3.11
C ARG A 72 12.62 -12.57 -3.17
N ILE A 73 13.41 -11.67 -3.70
CA ILE A 73 12.97 -10.35 -4.17
C ILE A 73 13.05 -10.39 -5.70
N LEU A 74 11.90 -10.31 -6.36
CA LEU A 74 11.80 -10.18 -7.81
C LEU A 74 11.75 -8.68 -8.17
N ASP A 75 12.76 -8.21 -8.87
CA ASP A 75 12.80 -6.86 -9.41
C ASP A 75 11.99 -6.80 -10.70
N LEU A 76 10.92 -6.00 -10.71
CA LEU A 76 9.96 -5.95 -11.83
C LEU A 76 10.49 -5.19 -13.04
N ILE A 77 11.50 -4.33 -12.88
CA ILE A 77 12.15 -3.64 -14.00
C ILE A 77 13.05 -4.61 -14.77
N THR A 78 13.91 -5.31 -14.04
CA THR A 78 14.92 -6.19 -14.65
C THR A 78 14.43 -7.62 -14.87
N GLY A 79 13.35 -8.03 -14.20
CA GLY A 79 12.85 -9.41 -14.20
C GLY A 79 13.75 -10.40 -13.45
N LYS A 80 14.70 -9.92 -12.65
CA LYS A 80 15.64 -10.78 -11.90
C LYS A 80 15.17 -11.01 -10.48
N ALA A 81 15.22 -12.27 -10.05
CA ALA A 81 14.98 -12.64 -8.67
C ALA A 81 16.30 -12.81 -7.90
N HIS A 82 16.36 -12.27 -6.68
CA HIS A 82 17.50 -12.36 -5.80
C HIS A 82 17.11 -13.02 -4.49
N GLY A 83 17.96 -13.93 -3.97
CA GLY A 83 17.75 -14.55 -2.67
C GLY A 83 17.95 -13.55 -1.53
N THR A 84 17.16 -13.73 -0.47
CA THR A 84 17.32 -13.02 0.82
C THR A 84 17.26 -14.03 1.97
N ALA A 85 17.25 -13.55 3.22
CA ALA A 85 17.20 -14.43 4.39
C ALA A 85 16.03 -15.42 4.29
N PRO A 86 16.27 -16.71 4.54
CA PRO A 86 15.21 -17.72 4.48
C PRO A 86 14.25 -17.55 5.67
N VAL A 87 12.95 -17.64 5.40
CA VAL A 87 11.90 -17.62 6.43
C VAL A 87 10.98 -18.83 6.24
N LYS A 88 11.14 -19.82 7.10
CA LYS A 88 10.37 -21.06 7.06
C LYS A 88 9.09 -20.96 7.87
N ASP A 89 8.10 -21.78 7.50
CA ASP A 89 6.82 -21.90 8.18
C ASP A 89 6.05 -20.56 8.32
N ALA A 90 6.30 -19.60 7.42
CA ALA A 90 5.53 -18.39 7.35
C ALA A 90 4.10 -18.70 6.89
N VAL A 91 3.11 -18.20 7.63
CA VAL A 91 1.69 -18.42 7.33
C VAL A 91 1.04 -17.23 6.61
N ARG A 92 1.68 -16.07 6.65
CA ARG A 92 1.18 -14.85 6.05
C ARG A 92 2.32 -13.87 5.76
N LEU A 93 2.16 -13.11 4.69
CA LEU A 93 3.01 -11.99 4.34
C LEU A 93 2.14 -10.74 4.23
N TRP A 94 2.55 -9.69 4.92
CA TRP A 94 1.97 -8.35 4.81
C TRP A 94 3.07 -7.36 4.44
N THR A 95 2.71 -6.22 3.85
CA THR A 95 3.64 -5.15 3.48
C THR A 95 3.08 -3.78 3.80
N ASP A 96 3.95 -2.84 4.12
CA ASP A 96 3.65 -1.41 4.21
C ASP A 96 4.17 -0.62 2.98
N GLY A 97 4.54 -1.34 1.93
CA GLY A 97 5.08 -0.78 0.69
C GLY A 97 6.61 -0.76 0.63
N ARG A 98 7.33 -0.81 1.76
CA ARG A 98 8.79 -0.95 1.83
C ARG A 98 9.19 -2.26 2.47
N PHE A 99 8.68 -2.56 3.65
CA PHE A 99 8.98 -3.78 4.38
C PHE A 99 7.98 -4.87 4.09
N GLY A 100 8.45 -6.10 4.05
CA GLY A 100 7.65 -7.30 4.12
C GLY A 100 7.71 -7.89 5.54
N TYR A 101 6.54 -8.27 6.06
CA TYR A 101 6.37 -8.86 7.37
C TYR A 101 5.87 -10.29 7.20
N LEU A 102 6.78 -11.25 7.40
CA LEU A 102 6.50 -12.68 7.30
C LEU A 102 6.16 -13.23 8.68
N HIS A 103 4.90 -13.55 8.88
CA HIS A 103 4.38 -14.02 10.16
C HIS A 103 4.59 -15.53 10.31
N THR A 104 5.26 -15.94 11.37
CA THR A 104 5.44 -17.34 11.78
C THR A 104 4.82 -17.57 13.15
N SER A 105 4.79 -18.81 13.63
CA SER A 105 4.37 -19.11 15.00
C SER A 105 5.34 -18.56 16.05
N GLY A 106 6.62 -18.39 15.71
CA GLY A 106 7.66 -17.91 16.62
C GLY A 106 7.76 -16.40 16.70
N GLY A 107 7.46 -15.70 15.58
CA GLY A 107 7.62 -14.25 15.48
C GLY A 107 7.23 -13.73 14.11
N THR A 108 7.41 -12.44 13.92
CA THR A 108 7.21 -11.76 12.63
C THR A 108 8.56 -11.32 12.09
N HIS A 109 9.02 -11.98 11.04
CA HIS A 109 10.27 -11.66 10.38
C HIS A 109 10.12 -10.44 9.47
N VAL A 110 11.04 -9.47 9.56
CA VAL A 110 11.01 -8.20 8.84
C VAL A 110 12.08 -8.16 7.77
N LEU A 111 11.67 -7.99 6.52
CA LEU A 111 12.55 -7.84 5.37
C LEU A 111 12.36 -6.45 4.75
N ASP A 112 13.45 -5.67 4.63
CA ASP A 112 13.44 -4.44 3.83
C ASP A 112 13.53 -4.83 2.35
N GLY A 113 12.47 -4.55 1.57
CA GLY A 113 12.41 -4.82 0.13
C GLY A 113 13.48 -4.08 -0.67
N GLY A 114 14.13 -3.09 -0.06
CA GLY A 114 15.18 -2.29 -0.68
C GLY A 114 14.68 -1.33 -1.76
N ALA A 115 13.39 -1.05 -1.79
CA ALA A 115 12.81 -0.05 -2.67
C ALA A 115 11.70 0.69 -1.92
N TRP A 116 11.62 2.00 -2.09
CA TRP A 116 10.57 2.84 -1.48
C TRP A 116 10.41 4.15 -2.22
N MET A 117 9.29 4.82 -1.95
CA MET A 117 9.08 6.19 -2.40
C MET A 117 8.82 7.13 -1.23
N VAL A 118 9.10 8.40 -1.44
CA VAL A 118 8.77 9.49 -0.53
C VAL A 118 7.94 10.49 -1.31
N ASP A 119 6.68 10.62 -0.93
CA ASP A 119 5.72 11.54 -1.55
C ASP A 119 5.64 12.84 -0.75
N HIS A 120 5.92 13.97 -1.41
CA HIS A 120 5.83 15.31 -0.85
C HIS A 120 4.54 16.04 -1.27
N GLY A 121 3.64 15.34 -1.97
CA GLY A 121 2.38 15.87 -2.47
C GLY A 121 2.50 16.58 -3.82
N ASP A 122 3.56 17.36 -4.04
CA ASP A 122 3.86 18.06 -5.30
C ASP A 122 4.88 17.29 -6.18
N HIS A 123 5.68 16.41 -5.57
CA HIS A 123 6.63 15.54 -6.26
C HIS A 123 6.93 14.28 -5.43
N VAL A 124 7.50 13.28 -6.09
CA VAL A 124 7.84 11.99 -5.48
C VAL A 124 9.30 11.66 -5.75
N HIS A 125 10.01 11.19 -4.72
CA HIS A 125 11.32 10.60 -4.84
C HIS A 125 11.23 9.09 -4.78
N TYR A 126 11.94 8.41 -5.67
CA TYR A 126 12.04 6.96 -5.71
C TYR A 126 13.45 6.54 -5.31
N TYR A 127 13.54 5.55 -4.44
CA TYR A 127 14.82 5.04 -3.95
C TYR A 127 14.95 3.54 -4.18
N SER A 128 16.17 3.11 -4.45
CA SER A 128 16.55 1.71 -4.60
C SER A 128 17.83 1.41 -3.83
N ALA A 129 17.83 0.33 -3.09
CA ALA A 129 18.96 -0.21 -2.32
C ALA A 129 18.97 -1.75 -2.42
N ALA A 130 19.98 -2.38 -1.84
CA ALA A 130 19.94 -3.82 -1.62
C ALA A 130 18.85 -4.18 -0.61
N ALA A 131 18.13 -5.27 -0.86
CA ALA A 131 17.20 -5.83 0.12
C ALA A 131 17.97 -6.30 1.36
N ARG A 132 17.38 -6.18 2.54
CA ARG A 132 18.01 -6.52 3.82
C ARG A 132 17.09 -7.32 4.71
N ASP A 133 17.69 -8.24 5.46
CA ASP A 133 17.11 -8.80 6.66
C ASP A 133 17.24 -7.78 7.80
N VAL A 134 16.11 -7.42 8.42
CA VAL A 134 16.06 -6.48 9.55
C VAL A 134 16.03 -7.24 10.87
N GLY A 135 15.48 -8.46 10.87
CA GLY A 135 15.38 -9.31 12.05
C GLY A 135 13.93 -9.72 12.34
N GLU A 136 13.64 -10.09 13.59
CA GLU A 136 12.36 -10.66 14.00
C GLU A 136 11.71 -9.86 15.14
N LEU A 137 10.43 -9.53 14.98
CA LEU A 137 9.58 -8.92 16.02
C LEU A 137 8.93 -10.04 16.85
N PRO A 138 8.82 -9.89 18.17
CA PRO A 138 8.23 -10.89 19.06
C PRO A 138 6.69 -10.90 18.99
N ALA A 139 6.15 -11.21 17.81
CA ALA A 139 4.73 -11.16 17.52
C ALA A 139 4.36 -12.30 16.57
N GLY A 140 3.53 -13.22 17.03
CA GLY A 140 3.24 -14.49 16.36
C GLY A 140 2.38 -14.38 15.10
N SER A 141 1.90 -15.51 14.64
CA SER A 141 1.25 -15.69 13.33
C SER A 141 -0.03 -14.86 13.12
N ARG A 142 -0.72 -14.48 14.20
CA ARG A 142 -1.95 -13.67 14.16
C ARG A 142 -1.71 -12.18 14.39
N ALA A 143 -0.49 -11.78 14.69
CA ALA A 143 -0.16 -10.38 14.89
C ALA A 143 -0.55 -9.52 13.68
N GLN A 144 -0.98 -8.31 13.94
CA GLN A 144 -1.30 -7.32 12.92
C GLN A 144 -0.26 -6.21 12.96
N VAL A 145 0.31 -5.90 11.81
CA VAL A 145 1.33 -4.86 11.65
C VAL A 145 0.75 -3.74 10.82
N ARG A 146 0.84 -2.51 11.29
CA ARG A 146 0.48 -1.29 10.54
C ARG A 146 1.53 -0.23 10.76
N SER A 147 1.85 0.49 9.70
CA SER A 147 2.90 1.50 9.72
C SER A 147 2.45 2.80 9.10
N ASP A 148 3.04 3.89 9.57
CA ASP A 148 3.15 5.14 8.84
C ASP A 148 4.63 5.54 8.71
N ALA A 149 4.91 6.79 8.36
CA ALA A 149 6.28 7.26 8.18
C ALA A 149 7.10 7.34 9.49
N ALA A 150 6.46 7.31 10.65
CA ALA A 150 7.13 7.49 11.94
C ALA A 150 7.18 6.23 12.80
N VAL A 151 6.12 5.42 12.78
CA VAL A 151 6.02 4.23 13.63
C VAL A 151 5.48 3.01 12.90
N THR A 152 5.88 1.85 13.41
CA THR A 152 5.29 0.55 13.09
C THR A 152 4.59 0.02 14.34
N ALA A 153 3.28 -0.09 14.29
CA ALA A 153 2.45 -0.67 15.34
C ALA A 153 2.27 -2.17 15.10
N VAL A 154 2.53 -2.96 16.12
CA VAL A 154 2.37 -4.43 16.10
C VAL A 154 1.39 -4.80 17.20
N THR A 155 0.23 -5.30 16.83
CA THR A 155 -0.80 -5.76 17.79
C THR A 155 -0.83 -7.28 17.78
N ASP A 156 -0.62 -7.92 18.93
CA ASP A 156 -0.67 -9.37 19.07
C ASP A 156 -2.12 -9.90 19.20
N GLU A 157 -2.27 -11.22 19.28
CA GLU A 157 -3.58 -11.87 19.38
C GLU A 157 -4.30 -11.61 20.71
N ASP A 158 -3.56 -11.23 21.75
CA ASP A 158 -4.10 -10.86 23.06
C ASP A 158 -4.50 -9.36 23.11
N GLY A 159 -4.32 -8.64 22.03
CA GLY A 159 -4.64 -7.21 21.91
C GLY A 159 -3.59 -6.29 22.50
N ARG A 160 -2.40 -6.78 22.86
CA ARG A 160 -1.29 -5.92 23.28
C ARG A 160 -0.64 -5.28 22.06
N ALA A 161 -0.35 -4.01 22.14
CA ALA A 161 0.26 -3.28 21.04
C ALA A 161 1.65 -2.74 21.41
N LEU A 162 2.60 -2.97 20.50
CA LEU A 162 3.96 -2.49 20.58
C LEU A 162 4.19 -1.48 19.45
N LEU A 163 4.83 -0.37 19.75
CA LEU A 163 5.27 0.62 18.77
C LEU A 163 6.78 0.55 18.58
N TYR A 164 7.19 0.43 17.34
CA TYR A 164 8.58 0.49 16.90
C TYR A 164 8.85 1.78 16.14
N ASP A 165 10.02 2.36 16.34
CA ASP A 165 10.50 3.50 15.56
C ASP A 165 10.74 3.06 14.11
N ARG A 166 10.03 3.68 13.17
CA ARG A 166 10.13 3.37 11.74
C ARG A 166 11.52 3.69 11.20
N GLY A 167 12.11 4.81 11.62
CA GLY A 167 13.45 5.23 11.20
C GLY A 167 14.54 4.24 11.63
N GLU A 168 14.37 3.51 12.73
CA GLU A 168 15.31 2.46 13.13
C GLU A 168 15.18 1.22 12.22
N LEU A 169 13.95 0.83 11.86
CA LEU A 169 13.74 -0.25 10.88
C LEU A 169 14.37 0.13 9.53
N GLU A 170 14.24 1.37 9.10
CA GLU A 170 14.84 1.89 7.86
C GLU A 170 16.38 1.88 7.87
N LYS A 171 16.99 1.95 9.05
CA LYS A 171 18.42 1.74 9.24
C LYS A 171 18.80 0.26 9.36
N GLY A 172 17.84 -0.66 9.21
CA GLY A 172 18.05 -2.10 9.31
C GLY A 172 18.20 -2.61 10.75
N ARG A 173 17.56 -1.95 11.72
CA ARG A 173 17.64 -2.31 13.14
C ARG A 173 16.26 -2.41 13.78
N ILE A 174 16.06 -3.42 14.59
CA ILE A 174 14.93 -3.50 15.51
C ILE A 174 15.40 -2.89 16.84
N ALA A 175 14.98 -1.66 17.10
CA ALA A 175 15.22 -0.99 18.38
C ALA A 175 14.23 -1.47 19.45
N SER A 176 14.37 -0.94 20.68
CA SER A 176 13.38 -1.18 21.73
C SER A 176 12.01 -0.67 21.32
N SER A 177 10.99 -1.45 21.60
CA SER A 177 9.60 -1.05 21.41
C SER A 177 9.06 -0.33 22.64
N ARG A 178 8.01 0.49 22.42
CA ARG A 178 7.15 1.02 23.46
C ARG A 178 5.87 0.20 23.52
N THR A 179 5.49 -0.25 24.69
CA THR A 179 4.19 -0.91 24.89
C THR A 179 3.12 0.15 25.08
N LEU A 180 2.03 0.07 24.31
CA LEU A 180 0.86 0.90 24.53
C LEU A 180 0.07 0.38 25.75
N PRO A 181 -0.48 1.28 26.60
CA PRO A 181 -1.30 0.88 27.72
C PRO A 181 -2.65 0.31 27.25
N GLY A 182 -3.15 -0.74 27.93
CA GLY A 182 -4.44 -1.36 27.63
C GLY A 182 -4.38 -2.50 26.61
N THR A 183 -5.56 -2.92 26.19
CA THR A 183 -5.77 -3.98 25.18
C THR A 183 -6.69 -3.49 24.08
N TYR A 184 -6.43 -3.95 22.88
CA TYR A 184 -7.10 -3.48 21.67
C TYR A 184 -7.71 -4.64 20.89
N THR A 185 -8.83 -4.38 20.24
CA THR A 185 -9.47 -5.33 19.33
C THR A 185 -9.05 -5.04 17.90
N GLY A 186 -8.38 -6.00 17.25
CA GLY A 186 -7.84 -5.81 15.90
C GLY A 186 -6.56 -4.97 15.88
N ALA A 187 -6.26 -4.36 14.74
CA ALA A 187 -5.04 -3.59 14.55
C ALA A 187 -5.11 -2.22 15.27
N VAL A 188 -3.96 -1.79 15.79
CA VAL A 188 -3.70 -0.38 16.05
C VAL A 188 -3.16 0.25 14.78
N VAL A 189 -3.86 1.23 14.22
CA VAL A 189 -3.56 1.82 12.91
C VAL A 189 -2.97 3.23 13.09
N PRO A 190 -1.68 3.44 12.78
CA PRO A 190 -1.09 4.78 12.75
C PRO A 190 -1.75 5.63 11.65
N TYR A 191 -2.15 6.85 12.01
CA TYR A 191 -2.79 7.78 11.10
C TYR A 191 -2.70 9.23 11.62
N GLU A 192 -2.19 10.16 10.80
CA GLU A 192 -2.11 11.59 11.12
C GLU A 192 -1.50 11.85 12.50
N GLU A 193 -0.28 11.33 12.73
CA GLU A 193 0.48 11.44 13.99
C GLU A 193 -0.20 10.81 15.21
N HIS A 194 -1.31 10.12 15.04
CA HIS A 194 -2.08 9.44 16.08
C HIS A 194 -2.21 7.94 15.80
N LEU A 195 -2.91 7.25 16.69
CA LEU A 195 -3.20 5.83 16.58
C LEU A 195 -4.71 5.63 16.69
N LEU A 196 -5.29 4.96 15.70
CA LEU A 196 -6.69 4.55 15.71
C LEU A 196 -6.78 3.11 16.23
N ALA A 197 -7.64 2.85 17.18
CA ALA A 197 -7.82 1.52 17.74
C ALA A 197 -9.24 1.30 18.24
N PHE A 198 -9.64 0.03 18.37
CA PHE A 198 -10.82 -0.34 19.12
C PHE A 198 -10.40 -0.80 20.53
N ALA A 199 -10.97 -0.19 21.55
CA ALA A 199 -10.71 -0.50 22.94
C ALA A 199 -11.99 -0.57 23.76
N ASP A 200 -11.91 -1.12 24.97
CA ASP A 200 -13.04 -1.11 25.91
C ASP A 200 -13.41 0.32 26.32
N LYS A 201 -14.70 0.62 26.23
CA LYS A 201 -15.34 1.87 26.65
C LYS A 201 -16.44 1.57 27.69
N GLY A 202 -16.06 1.00 28.83
CA GLY A 202 -17.00 0.70 29.90
C GLY A 202 -17.90 -0.51 29.61
N GLY A 203 -17.31 -1.58 29.07
CA GLY A 203 -17.97 -2.85 28.77
C GLY A 203 -18.44 -3.00 27.32
N THR A 204 -18.18 -2.00 26.47
CA THR A 204 -18.41 -2.05 25.02
C THR A 204 -17.15 -1.69 24.25
N THR A 205 -16.90 -2.36 23.14
CA THR A 205 -15.79 -2.02 22.26
C THR A 205 -16.15 -0.76 21.45
N GLY A 206 -15.31 0.27 21.53
CA GLY A 206 -15.52 1.52 20.82
C GLY A 206 -14.24 2.06 20.18
N LEU A 207 -14.39 2.88 19.16
CA LEU A 207 -13.27 3.57 18.50
C LEU A 207 -12.64 4.58 19.47
N VAL A 208 -11.33 4.52 19.60
CA VAL A 208 -10.50 5.48 20.34
C VAL A 208 -9.42 6.01 19.43
N VAL A 209 -9.05 7.28 19.64
CA VAL A 209 -7.88 7.91 19.04
C VAL A 209 -6.89 8.16 20.16
N LEU A 210 -5.67 7.68 19.99
CA LEU A 210 -4.59 7.83 20.96
C LEU A 210 -3.49 8.70 20.36
N ASP A 211 -2.76 9.40 21.19
CA ASP A 211 -1.48 9.96 20.79
C ASP A 211 -0.41 8.86 20.68
N ARG A 212 0.82 9.25 20.34
CA ARG A 212 1.93 8.30 20.21
C ARG A 212 2.38 7.72 21.55
N GLU A 213 2.02 8.34 22.68
CA GLU A 213 2.29 7.90 24.03
C GLU A 213 1.24 6.89 24.52
N GLY A 214 0.10 6.78 23.82
CA GLY A 214 -1.01 5.89 24.14
C GLY A 214 -2.10 6.54 24.99
N GLU A 215 -2.02 7.86 25.20
CA GLU A 215 -3.04 8.60 25.90
C GLU A 215 -4.23 8.87 24.96
N ARG A 216 -5.44 8.71 25.47
CA ARG A 216 -6.68 8.92 24.69
C ARG A 216 -6.94 10.40 24.46
N VAL A 217 -6.86 10.82 23.19
CA VAL A 217 -7.10 12.23 22.78
C VAL A 217 -8.50 12.45 22.23
N ALA A 218 -9.13 11.40 21.67
CA ALA A 218 -10.51 11.48 21.19
C ALA A 218 -11.20 10.11 21.27
N SER A 219 -12.53 10.15 21.24
CA SER A 219 -13.36 8.95 21.26
C SER A 219 -14.65 9.26 20.50
N PRO A 220 -14.64 9.16 19.16
CA PRO A 220 -15.83 9.40 18.35
C PRO A 220 -17.00 8.54 18.83
N ASP A 221 -18.20 9.15 18.89
CA ASP A 221 -19.42 8.46 19.30
C ASP A 221 -20.01 7.70 18.12
N VAL A 222 -19.41 6.56 17.80
CA VAL A 222 -19.83 5.66 16.73
C VAL A 222 -19.75 4.22 17.20
N THR A 223 -20.62 3.38 16.68
CA THR A 223 -20.63 1.94 16.96
C THR A 223 -20.02 1.18 15.79
N CYS A 224 -19.23 0.17 16.11
CA CYS A 224 -18.70 -0.81 15.16
C CYS A 224 -18.74 -2.18 15.83
N GLU A 225 -19.75 -2.94 15.49
CA GLU A 225 -19.86 -4.32 15.98
C GLU A 225 -18.87 -5.20 15.22
N GLU A 226 -18.25 -6.15 15.93
CA GLU A 226 -17.30 -7.11 15.38
C GLU A 226 -16.24 -6.45 14.46
N PRO A 227 -15.42 -5.49 14.95
CA PRO A 227 -14.45 -4.80 14.10
C PRO A 227 -13.47 -5.78 13.45
N ARG A 228 -13.36 -5.72 12.12
CA ARG A 228 -12.49 -6.61 11.32
C ARG A 228 -12.00 -5.93 10.06
N GLY A 229 -10.70 -5.99 9.85
CA GLY A 229 -10.06 -5.40 8.68
C GLY A 229 -9.98 -3.88 8.76
N ASP A 230 -8.97 -3.37 8.13
CA ASP A 230 -8.69 -1.95 8.02
C ASP A 230 -7.98 -1.64 6.71
N ALA A 231 -8.04 -0.39 6.26
CA ALA A 231 -7.29 0.11 5.14
C ALA A 231 -7.05 1.62 5.29
N VAL A 232 -5.83 2.07 5.01
CA VAL A 232 -5.51 3.50 4.93
C VAL A 232 -5.64 3.94 3.47
N THR A 233 -6.47 4.96 3.23
CA THR A 233 -6.74 5.51 1.90
C THR A 233 -6.42 7.00 1.85
N GLY A 234 -6.45 7.61 0.68
CA GLY A 234 -6.31 9.06 0.53
C GLY A 234 -7.45 9.86 1.19
N ARG A 235 -8.57 9.23 1.51
CA ARG A 235 -9.74 9.86 2.13
C ARG A 235 -9.81 9.67 3.64
N GLY A 236 -8.99 8.81 4.21
CA GLY A 236 -8.97 8.46 5.62
C GLY A 236 -8.78 6.96 5.84
N VAL A 237 -9.01 6.52 7.06
CA VAL A 237 -8.90 5.12 7.44
C VAL A 237 -10.28 4.46 7.41
N ILE A 238 -10.37 3.36 6.70
CA ILE A 238 -11.54 2.47 6.72
C ILE A 238 -11.32 1.40 7.78
N LEU A 239 -12.32 1.22 8.64
CA LEU A 239 -12.39 0.17 9.64
C LEU A 239 -13.65 -0.66 9.39
N GLY A 240 -13.49 -1.95 9.11
CA GLY A 240 -14.62 -2.84 8.82
C GLY A 240 -15.44 -3.17 10.06
N CYS A 241 -16.76 -3.24 9.92
CA CYS A 241 -17.74 -3.57 10.96
C CYS A 241 -18.71 -4.64 10.44
N ALA A 242 -19.48 -5.23 11.34
CA ALA A 242 -20.48 -6.25 10.98
C ALA A 242 -21.53 -5.75 9.98
N ASP A 243 -21.88 -4.47 10.03
CA ASP A 243 -22.94 -3.81 9.26
C ASP A 243 -22.41 -2.85 8.17
N GLY A 244 -21.10 -2.88 7.89
CA GLY A 244 -20.46 -2.02 6.89
C GLY A 244 -19.04 -1.63 7.29
N ALA A 245 -18.73 -0.34 7.22
CA ALA A 245 -17.43 0.19 7.64
C ALA A 245 -17.57 1.56 8.31
N LEU A 246 -16.53 1.97 9.03
CA LEU A 246 -16.32 3.35 9.47
C LEU A 246 -15.25 4.00 8.59
N LEU A 247 -15.52 5.22 8.13
CA LEU A 247 -14.51 6.10 7.57
C LEU A 247 -14.06 7.08 8.66
N VAL A 248 -12.81 6.96 9.10
CA VAL A 248 -12.21 7.86 10.08
C VAL A 248 -11.34 8.88 9.37
N ARG A 249 -11.55 10.15 9.67
CA ARG A 249 -10.80 11.27 9.06
C ARG A 249 -10.27 12.19 10.14
N ALA A 250 -9.07 12.71 9.91
CA ALA A 250 -8.50 13.82 10.68
C ALA A 250 -8.61 15.12 9.88
N ARG A 251 -9.03 16.18 10.53
CA ARG A 251 -9.03 17.52 9.96
C ARG A 251 -8.69 18.54 11.02
N SER A 252 -7.59 19.29 10.85
CA SER A 252 -7.13 20.30 11.80
C SER A 252 -7.03 19.77 13.24
N GLY A 253 -6.53 18.55 13.42
CA GLY A 253 -6.38 17.88 14.72
C GLY A 253 -7.66 17.29 15.31
N ALA A 254 -8.82 17.45 14.67
CA ALA A 254 -10.06 16.84 15.10
C ALA A 254 -10.32 15.54 14.28
N PHE A 255 -10.78 14.50 14.98
CA PHE A 255 -11.13 13.21 14.38
C PHE A 255 -12.65 13.05 14.28
N THR A 256 -13.09 12.65 13.09
CA THR A 256 -14.50 12.32 12.83
C THR A 256 -14.57 10.89 12.33
N ALA A 257 -15.64 10.19 12.68
CA ALA A 257 -15.93 8.86 12.15
C ALA A 257 -17.34 8.86 11.56
N GLU A 258 -17.46 8.33 10.35
CA GLU A 258 -18.69 8.27 9.58
C GLU A 258 -18.98 6.81 9.22
N LYS A 259 -20.21 6.34 9.44
CA LYS A 259 -20.64 5.00 9.09
C LYS A 259 -20.98 4.90 7.61
N ILE A 260 -20.46 3.88 6.95
CA ILE A 260 -20.82 3.48 5.59
C ILE A 260 -21.47 2.11 5.67
N PRO A 261 -22.82 2.03 5.79
CA PRO A 261 -23.51 0.76 5.94
C PRO A 261 -23.59 0.01 4.60
N TYR A 262 -23.70 -1.33 4.64
CA TYR A 262 -23.97 -2.11 3.43
C TYR A 262 -25.32 -1.79 2.77
N GLY A 263 -26.24 -1.14 3.49
CA GLY A 263 -27.58 -0.86 3.00
C GLY A 263 -28.55 -2.05 3.06
N GLN A 264 -28.07 -3.21 3.50
CA GLN A 264 -28.85 -4.44 3.67
C GLN A 264 -28.21 -5.32 4.76
N ASP A 265 -28.96 -6.28 5.26
CA ASP A 265 -28.40 -7.29 6.15
C ASP A 265 -27.46 -8.22 5.38
N VAL A 266 -26.24 -8.40 5.92
CA VAL A 266 -25.22 -9.25 5.31
C VAL A 266 -24.87 -10.38 6.28
N PRO A 267 -25.06 -11.65 5.87
CA PRO A 267 -24.69 -12.78 6.70
C PRO A 267 -23.19 -12.75 7.10
N ALA A 268 -22.86 -13.18 8.31
CA ALA A 268 -21.48 -13.06 8.83
C ALA A 268 -20.40 -13.63 7.90
N LYS A 269 -20.70 -14.72 7.18
CA LYS A 269 -19.79 -15.35 6.21
C LYS A 269 -19.59 -14.55 4.91
N GLU A 270 -20.45 -13.57 4.64
CA GLU A 270 -20.43 -12.74 3.43
C GLU A 270 -20.01 -11.29 3.71
N ARG A 271 -19.60 -10.98 4.94
CA ARG A 271 -19.11 -9.65 5.34
C ARG A 271 -17.70 -9.40 4.83
N ALA A 272 -17.39 -8.16 4.50
CA ALA A 272 -16.04 -7.72 4.20
C ALA A 272 -15.17 -7.75 5.48
N THR A 273 -14.14 -8.58 5.48
CA THR A 273 -13.27 -8.77 6.65
C THR A 273 -11.79 -8.54 6.36
N VAL A 274 -11.40 -8.54 5.09
CA VAL A 274 -10.03 -8.28 4.64
C VAL A 274 -10.12 -7.37 3.44
N PHE A 275 -9.61 -6.16 3.59
CA PHE A 275 -9.58 -5.20 2.49
C PHE A 275 -8.31 -5.34 1.65
N ARG A 276 -8.49 -5.26 0.33
CA ARG A 276 -7.41 -5.15 -0.65
C ARG A 276 -7.64 -3.91 -1.50
N HIS A 277 -6.58 -3.23 -1.84
CA HIS A 277 -6.60 -2.08 -2.74
C HIS A 277 -5.20 -1.78 -3.26
N ARG A 278 -5.11 -1.10 -4.36
CA ARG A 278 -3.84 -0.47 -4.76
C ARG A 278 -3.55 0.69 -3.80
N PRO A 279 -2.32 0.82 -3.27
CA PRO A 279 -1.95 1.96 -2.42
C PRO A 279 -2.29 3.30 -3.08
N GLY A 280 -2.88 4.19 -2.28
CA GLY A 280 -3.36 5.50 -2.74
C GLY A 280 -4.67 5.45 -3.55
N SER A 281 -5.31 4.29 -3.69
CA SER A 281 -6.67 4.18 -4.23
C SER A 281 -7.70 4.33 -3.12
N ASP A 282 -8.83 4.96 -3.45
CA ASP A 282 -10.00 5.08 -2.57
C ASP A 282 -11.06 4.02 -2.87
N THR A 283 -10.74 3.00 -3.67
CA THR A 283 -11.61 1.85 -3.98
C THR A 283 -11.03 0.59 -3.36
N LEU A 284 -11.77 -0.02 -2.45
CA LEU A 284 -11.35 -1.21 -1.72
C LEU A 284 -12.16 -2.43 -2.17
N THR A 285 -11.54 -3.59 -2.15
CA THR A 285 -12.20 -4.88 -2.42
C THR A 285 -12.14 -5.79 -1.22
N ALA A 286 -13.15 -6.62 -1.03
CA ALA A 286 -13.16 -7.69 -0.04
C ALA A 286 -13.89 -8.91 -0.60
N ALA A 287 -13.20 -10.06 -0.64
CA ALA A 287 -13.79 -11.32 -1.08
C ALA A 287 -14.85 -11.81 -0.08
N ALA A 288 -15.97 -12.33 -0.60
CA ALA A 288 -17.12 -12.80 0.18
C ALA A 288 -17.76 -14.05 -0.48
N GLY A 289 -17.03 -15.17 -0.48
CA GLY A 289 -17.49 -16.43 -1.09
C GLY A 289 -17.52 -16.36 -2.63
N ASP A 290 -18.70 -16.32 -3.21
CA ASP A 290 -18.93 -16.23 -4.66
C ASP A 290 -19.25 -14.79 -5.10
N ALA A 291 -18.77 -13.82 -4.35
CA ALA A 291 -18.93 -12.41 -4.63
C ALA A 291 -17.77 -11.60 -4.09
N VAL A 292 -17.65 -10.38 -4.55
CA VAL A 292 -16.71 -9.39 -4.04
C VAL A 292 -17.47 -8.13 -3.65
N TRP A 293 -17.24 -7.65 -2.42
CA TRP A 293 -17.65 -6.32 -2.03
C TRP A 293 -16.62 -5.31 -2.53
N VAL A 294 -17.11 -4.26 -3.16
CA VAL A 294 -16.32 -3.11 -3.57
C VAL A 294 -16.83 -1.90 -2.80
N LEU A 295 -15.96 -1.26 -2.02
CA LEU A 295 -16.24 -0.02 -1.32
C LEU A 295 -15.61 1.15 -2.07
N ASP A 296 -16.43 2.05 -2.58
CA ASP A 296 -16.00 3.37 -3.01
C ASP A 296 -16.02 4.30 -1.80
N VAL A 297 -14.83 4.67 -1.32
CA VAL A 297 -14.67 5.54 -0.15
C VAL A 297 -15.03 6.99 -0.46
N THR A 298 -14.87 7.42 -1.71
CA THR A 298 -15.22 8.78 -2.15
C THR A 298 -16.73 8.98 -2.14
N GLU A 299 -17.46 8.04 -2.77
CA GLU A 299 -18.92 8.06 -2.87
C GLU A 299 -19.62 7.46 -1.64
N ARG A 300 -18.87 6.79 -0.75
CA ARG A 300 -19.37 6.09 0.45
C ARG A 300 -20.42 5.03 0.13
N THR A 301 -20.15 4.25 -0.91
CA THR A 301 -21.09 3.24 -1.40
C THR A 301 -20.43 1.87 -1.46
N TRP A 302 -21.21 0.85 -1.13
CA TRP A 302 -20.86 -0.54 -1.32
C TRP A 302 -21.53 -1.07 -2.59
N THR A 303 -20.75 -1.75 -3.42
CA THR A 303 -21.25 -2.52 -4.55
C THR A 303 -20.89 -3.98 -4.34
N ARG A 304 -21.88 -4.87 -4.40
CA ARG A 304 -21.63 -6.31 -4.40
C ARG A 304 -21.61 -6.79 -5.85
N VAL A 305 -20.49 -7.37 -6.26
CA VAL A 305 -20.32 -7.97 -7.57
C VAL A 305 -20.36 -9.49 -7.42
N ASP A 306 -21.38 -10.12 -8.00
CA ASP A 306 -21.50 -11.57 -8.05
C ASP A 306 -20.49 -12.15 -9.06
N THR A 307 -19.74 -13.14 -8.64
CA THR A 307 -18.63 -13.75 -9.40
C THR A 307 -18.74 -15.28 -9.33
N GLY A 308 -17.76 -15.99 -9.82
CA GLY A 308 -17.52 -17.38 -9.40
C GLY A 308 -16.86 -17.44 -8.02
N PRO A 309 -16.55 -18.66 -7.51
CA PRO A 309 -15.89 -18.82 -6.22
C PRO A 309 -14.53 -18.14 -6.19
N VAL A 310 -14.39 -17.16 -5.29
CA VAL A 310 -13.25 -16.23 -5.24
C VAL A 310 -12.05 -16.88 -4.54
N VAL A 311 -10.90 -16.85 -5.19
CA VAL A 311 -9.58 -17.14 -4.61
C VAL A 311 -8.92 -15.85 -4.12
N ALA A 312 -8.88 -14.83 -4.97
CA ALA A 312 -8.36 -13.50 -4.65
C ALA A 312 -9.10 -12.44 -5.45
N ALA A 313 -9.18 -11.23 -4.91
CA ALA A 313 -9.74 -10.07 -5.60
C ALA A 313 -8.93 -8.80 -5.30
N ASN A 314 -8.83 -7.93 -6.30
CA ASN A 314 -8.22 -6.61 -6.16
C ASN A 314 -8.70 -5.68 -7.28
N THR A 315 -8.40 -4.38 -7.19
CA THR A 315 -8.63 -3.40 -8.26
C THR A 315 -7.57 -2.30 -8.21
N ALA A 316 -7.29 -1.70 -9.35
CA ALA A 316 -6.43 -0.51 -9.40
C ALA A 316 -7.16 0.77 -8.94
N GLY A 317 -8.49 0.72 -8.81
CA GLY A 317 -9.30 1.84 -8.33
C GLY A 317 -10.33 2.30 -9.36
N GLU A 318 -10.77 3.54 -9.20
CA GLU A 318 -11.79 4.15 -10.06
C GLU A 318 -11.48 4.01 -11.55
N GLY A 319 -12.48 3.62 -12.32
CA GLY A 319 -12.36 3.40 -13.78
C GLY A 319 -11.62 2.14 -14.18
N SER A 320 -11.08 1.38 -13.22
CA SER A 320 -10.40 0.11 -13.47
C SER A 320 -11.33 -1.09 -13.24
N PRO A 321 -11.08 -2.23 -13.89
CA PRO A 321 -11.86 -3.43 -13.65
C PRO A 321 -11.63 -3.97 -12.21
N LEU A 322 -12.65 -4.64 -11.67
CA LEU A 322 -12.47 -5.56 -10.58
C LEU A 322 -11.78 -6.81 -11.13
N LEU A 323 -10.64 -7.17 -10.54
CA LEU A 323 -9.86 -8.35 -10.89
C LEU A 323 -10.18 -9.47 -9.90
N VAL A 324 -10.64 -10.62 -10.38
CA VAL A 324 -11.00 -11.76 -9.55
C VAL A 324 -10.32 -13.00 -10.08
N LEU A 325 -9.45 -13.59 -9.27
CA LEU A 325 -8.94 -14.93 -9.51
C LEU A 325 -9.94 -15.93 -8.95
N GLU A 326 -10.48 -16.78 -9.80
CA GLU A 326 -11.50 -17.75 -9.39
C GLU A 326 -10.93 -19.17 -9.28
N THR A 327 -11.71 -20.08 -8.68
CA THR A 327 -11.29 -21.48 -8.48
C THR A 327 -11.10 -22.27 -9.77
N ASP A 328 -11.56 -21.75 -10.91
CA ASP A 328 -11.27 -22.29 -12.23
C ASP A 328 -9.82 -22.03 -12.68
N GLY A 329 -9.08 -21.23 -11.90
CA GLY A 329 -7.68 -20.86 -12.12
C GLY A 329 -7.48 -19.71 -13.07
N SER A 330 -8.54 -19.08 -13.56
CA SER A 330 -8.49 -17.94 -14.48
C SER A 330 -8.62 -16.62 -13.72
N LEU A 331 -8.01 -15.57 -14.24
CA LEU A 331 -8.26 -14.20 -13.83
C LEU A 331 -9.42 -13.64 -14.65
N HIS A 332 -10.43 -13.16 -13.96
CA HIS A 332 -11.60 -12.52 -14.52
C HIS A 332 -11.59 -11.02 -14.26
N GLY A 333 -12.00 -10.22 -15.23
CA GLY A 333 -12.24 -8.78 -15.12
C GLY A 333 -13.72 -8.48 -15.13
N TYR A 334 -14.18 -7.71 -14.15
CA TYR A 334 -15.57 -7.29 -14.06
C TYR A 334 -15.67 -5.77 -14.07
N ASP A 335 -16.68 -5.27 -14.72
CA ASP A 335 -17.11 -3.87 -14.58
C ASP A 335 -17.81 -3.72 -13.22
N ILE A 336 -17.27 -2.88 -12.34
CA ILE A 336 -17.77 -2.74 -10.96
C ILE A 336 -19.21 -2.22 -10.93
N ALA A 337 -19.56 -1.29 -11.81
CA ALA A 337 -20.87 -0.64 -11.78
C ALA A 337 -22.00 -1.55 -12.27
N THR A 338 -21.70 -2.41 -13.24
CA THR A 338 -22.73 -3.30 -13.86
C THR A 338 -22.64 -4.74 -13.38
N GLY A 339 -21.56 -5.13 -12.71
CA GLY A 339 -21.29 -6.51 -12.33
C GLY A 339 -20.98 -7.44 -13.53
N LYS A 340 -20.84 -6.91 -14.74
CA LYS A 340 -20.63 -7.74 -15.93
C LYS A 340 -19.16 -8.11 -16.08
N GLN A 341 -18.91 -9.38 -16.39
CA GLN A 341 -17.59 -9.82 -16.81
C GLN A 341 -17.22 -9.16 -18.14
N THR A 342 -16.06 -8.52 -18.19
CA THR A 342 -15.55 -7.80 -19.36
C THR A 342 -14.39 -8.52 -20.04
N ALA A 343 -13.63 -9.31 -19.28
CA ALA A 343 -12.48 -10.06 -19.77
C ALA A 343 -12.24 -11.32 -18.94
N ARG A 344 -11.45 -12.25 -19.48
CA ARG A 344 -11.00 -13.47 -18.79
C ARG A 344 -9.71 -13.96 -19.43
N THR A 345 -8.78 -14.46 -18.62
CA THR A 345 -7.59 -15.15 -19.12
C THR A 345 -7.87 -16.64 -19.35
N GLU A 346 -7.00 -17.31 -20.10
CA GLU A 346 -6.84 -18.76 -19.90
C GLU A 346 -6.40 -19.04 -18.46
N PRO A 347 -6.59 -20.28 -17.95
CA PRO A 347 -6.19 -20.62 -16.60
C PRO A 347 -4.71 -20.31 -16.32
N LEU A 348 -4.47 -19.50 -15.30
CA LEU A 348 -3.12 -19.12 -14.84
C LEU A 348 -2.57 -20.15 -13.85
N LEU A 349 -3.45 -20.75 -13.02
CA LEU A 349 -3.01 -21.64 -11.96
C LEU A 349 -2.77 -23.07 -12.46
N THR A 350 -1.59 -23.60 -12.16
CA THR A 350 -1.21 -24.99 -12.45
C THR A 350 -2.00 -25.97 -11.61
N ASP A 351 -2.20 -25.71 -10.31
CA ASP A 351 -3.04 -26.54 -9.42
C ASP A 351 -4.30 -25.79 -8.97
N ARG A 352 -5.39 -26.02 -9.70
CA ARG A 352 -6.70 -25.42 -9.40
C ARG A 352 -7.38 -26.02 -8.16
N LYS A 353 -7.02 -27.22 -7.73
CA LYS A 353 -7.64 -27.87 -6.57
C LYS A 353 -7.18 -27.23 -5.26
N ARG A 354 -6.03 -26.59 -5.24
CA ARG A 354 -5.51 -25.84 -4.09
C ARG A 354 -5.93 -24.39 -4.08
N ALA A 355 -6.48 -23.89 -5.18
CA ALA A 355 -7.04 -22.56 -5.23
C ALA A 355 -8.17 -22.44 -4.19
N GLY A 356 -7.98 -21.68 -3.14
CA GLY A 356 -8.95 -21.48 -2.06
C GLY A 356 -8.94 -22.52 -0.91
N ALA A 357 -8.12 -23.55 -0.95
CA ALA A 357 -7.99 -24.52 0.14
C ALA A 357 -6.90 -24.09 1.14
N GLY A 358 -7.32 -23.37 2.17
CA GLY A 358 -6.59 -23.17 3.44
C GLY A 358 -5.15 -22.64 3.39
N GLY A 359 -4.93 -21.48 3.96
CA GLY A 359 -3.64 -21.02 4.47
C GLY A 359 -2.77 -20.17 3.53
N SER A 360 -2.67 -20.46 2.24
CA SER A 360 -1.78 -19.75 1.33
C SER A 360 -2.37 -19.72 -0.08
N ALA A 361 -3.51 -19.04 -0.21
CA ALA A 361 -4.12 -18.81 -1.51
C ALA A 361 -3.25 -17.85 -2.35
N PRO A 362 -3.20 -18.02 -3.69
CA PRO A 362 -2.67 -17.02 -4.58
C PRO A 362 -3.26 -15.64 -4.32
N VAL A 363 -2.48 -14.61 -4.59
CA VAL A 363 -2.90 -13.20 -4.37
C VAL A 363 -2.84 -12.43 -5.70
N ILE A 364 -3.52 -11.30 -5.72
CA ILE A 364 -3.43 -10.31 -6.80
C ILE A 364 -2.83 -9.05 -6.19
N GLU A 365 -1.59 -8.71 -6.52
CA GLU A 365 -1.02 -7.39 -6.26
C GLU A 365 -1.30 -6.49 -7.47
N VAL A 366 -1.51 -5.19 -7.22
CA VAL A 366 -1.90 -4.24 -8.28
C VAL A 366 -1.16 -2.92 -8.10
N ASP A 367 -0.45 -2.50 -9.13
CA ASP A 367 0.09 -1.16 -9.27
C ASP A 367 -0.78 -0.27 -10.20
N ARG A 368 -0.27 0.87 -10.62
CA ARG A 368 -1.00 1.81 -11.47
C ARG A 368 -1.25 1.32 -12.90
N SER A 369 -0.56 0.28 -13.34
CA SER A 369 -0.57 -0.17 -14.74
C SER A 369 -0.65 -1.67 -14.90
N ARG A 370 -0.30 -2.45 -13.87
CA ARG A 370 -0.19 -3.90 -13.93
C ARG A 370 -0.82 -4.57 -12.70
N ALA A 371 -1.21 -5.81 -12.92
CA ALA A 371 -1.54 -6.73 -11.83
C ALA A 371 -0.56 -7.91 -11.86
N TYR A 372 -0.27 -8.46 -10.70
CA TYR A 372 0.63 -9.58 -10.52
C TYR A 372 -0.09 -10.71 -9.83
N VAL A 373 -0.02 -11.92 -10.42
CA VAL A 373 -0.67 -13.12 -9.91
C VAL A 373 0.37 -14.21 -9.74
N ASN A 374 0.48 -14.80 -8.56
CA ASN A 374 1.38 -15.89 -8.29
C ASN A 374 0.74 -17.26 -8.60
N ASP A 375 1.50 -18.14 -9.25
CA ASP A 375 1.20 -19.57 -9.43
C ASP A 375 2.26 -20.40 -8.69
N PRO A 376 2.01 -20.78 -7.42
CA PRO A 376 3.00 -21.49 -6.61
C PRO A 376 3.46 -22.81 -7.21
N GLU A 377 2.54 -23.64 -7.72
CA GLU A 377 2.89 -24.95 -8.25
C GLU A 377 3.57 -24.86 -9.61
N GLY A 378 3.26 -23.85 -10.42
CA GLY A 378 3.96 -23.53 -11.65
C GLY A 378 5.28 -22.80 -11.43
N LYS A 379 5.61 -22.40 -10.18
CA LYS A 379 6.78 -21.60 -9.83
C LYS A 379 6.89 -20.34 -10.70
N ARG A 380 5.82 -19.58 -10.74
CA ARG A 380 5.68 -18.48 -11.68
C ARG A 380 4.93 -17.31 -11.08
N VAL A 381 5.23 -16.12 -11.58
CA VAL A 381 4.41 -14.92 -11.40
C VAL A 381 4.03 -14.41 -12.78
N PHE A 382 2.75 -14.10 -12.97
CA PHE A 382 2.23 -13.44 -14.17
C PHE A 382 2.10 -11.96 -13.94
N GLU A 383 2.56 -11.17 -14.91
CA GLU A 383 2.28 -9.74 -15.02
C GLU A 383 1.17 -9.53 -16.04
N ILE A 384 0.09 -8.92 -15.63
CA ILE A 384 -1.15 -8.75 -16.39
C ILE A 384 -1.36 -7.26 -16.70
N ASP A 385 -1.59 -6.96 -17.97
CA ASP A 385 -2.08 -5.66 -18.40
C ASP A 385 -3.60 -5.63 -18.27
N TYR A 386 -4.09 -5.12 -17.15
CA TYR A 386 -5.53 -5.10 -16.88
C TYR A 386 -6.28 -4.05 -17.71
N ASN A 387 -5.58 -3.12 -18.34
CA ASN A 387 -6.16 -2.13 -19.26
C ASN A 387 -6.28 -2.66 -20.71
N ASP A 388 -5.69 -3.82 -21.00
CA ASP A 388 -5.68 -4.44 -22.31
C ASP A 388 -6.29 -5.85 -22.26
N GLY A 389 -7.55 -5.96 -21.86
CA GLY A 389 -8.30 -7.21 -21.86
C GLY A 389 -7.68 -8.33 -21.02
N LEU A 390 -6.97 -8.01 -19.95
CA LEU A 390 -6.22 -8.94 -19.09
C LEU A 390 -5.09 -9.68 -19.84
N ARG A 391 -4.47 -9.04 -20.81
CA ARG A 391 -3.35 -9.62 -21.54
C ARG A 391 -2.17 -9.91 -20.61
N ILE A 392 -1.62 -11.10 -20.71
CA ILE A 392 -0.36 -11.43 -20.02
C ILE A 392 0.76 -10.63 -20.69
N ALA A 393 1.33 -9.67 -19.98
CA ALA A 393 2.41 -8.82 -20.45
C ALA A 393 3.76 -9.53 -20.34
N ARG A 394 4.00 -10.19 -19.18
CA ARG A 394 5.20 -10.99 -18.90
C ARG A 394 4.87 -12.19 -18.01
N SER A 395 5.73 -13.20 -18.06
CA SER A 395 5.76 -14.29 -17.08
C SER A 395 7.17 -14.38 -16.50
N PHE A 396 7.27 -14.52 -15.20
CA PHE A 396 8.53 -14.71 -14.48
C PHE A 396 8.59 -16.13 -13.97
N ASP A 397 9.43 -16.96 -14.59
CA ASP A 397 9.74 -18.31 -14.10
C ASP A 397 10.73 -18.21 -12.93
N LEU A 398 10.46 -18.93 -11.85
CA LEU A 398 11.19 -18.86 -10.59
C LEU A 398 11.83 -20.19 -10.23
N ASP A 399 12.90 -20.15 -9.45
CA ASP A 399 13.52 -21.34 -8.84
C ASP A 399 12.78 -21.84 -7.59
N VAL A 400 11.90 -21.00 -7.00
CA VAL A 400 11.14 -21.26 -5.78
C VAL A 400 9.63 -21.20 -6.04
N LYS A 401 8.83 -21.77 -5.11
CA LYS A 401 7.37 -21.60 -5.13
C LYS A 401 7.00 -20.24 -4.53
N PRO A 402 6.39 -19.31 -5.27
CA PRO A 402 5.91 -18.05 -4.73
C PRO A 402 4.58 -18.25 -3.98
N VAL A 403 4.59 -18.96 -2.86
CA VAL A 403 3.38 -19.27 -2.08
C VAL A 403 2.84 -18.00 -1.43
N LEU A 404 3.70 -17.21 -0.83
CA LEU A 404 3.38 -15.88 -0.33
C LEU A 404 3.99 -14.83 -1.24
N MET A 405 3.23 -13.79 -1.54
CA MET A 405 3.67 -12.69 -2.40
C MET A 405 3.12 -11.37 -1.88
N ALA A 406 3.97 -10.33 -1.91
CA ALA A 406 3.56 -8.95 -1.65
C ALA A 406 4.42 -7.98 -2.47
N GLU A 407 3.83 -6.89 -2.94
CA GLU A 407 4.54 -5.84 -3.68
C GLU A 407 5.17 -4.82 -2.72
N THR A 408 6.43 -4.46 -2.98
CA THR A 408 7.20 -3.40 -2.31
C THR A 408 7.74 -2.41 -3.34
N GLY A 409 8.27 -1.26 -2.88
CA GLY A 409 8.78 -0.20 -3.77
C GLY A 409 7.73 0.86 -4.09
N ARG A 410 6.77 1.03 -3.18
CA ARG A 410 5.64 1.94 -3.34
C ARG A 410 5.36 2.70 -2.06
#